data_3acb20df61b15a4788180417976a4c05
#
_entry.id   3acb20df61b15a4788180417976a4c05
#
_cell.length_a   1.000
_cell.length_b   1.000
_cell.length_c   1.000
_cell.angle_alpha   90.00
_cell.angle_beta   90.00
_cell.angle_gamma   90.00
#
_symmetry.space_group_name_H-M   'P 1'
#
loop_
_entity.id
_entity.type
_entity.pdbx_description
1 polymer ?
#
loop_
_entity_poly.entity_id
_entity_poly.type
_entity_poly.pdbx_seq_one_letter_code
_entity_poly.pdbx_strand_id
1 'polypeptide(L)'
;MSDHLHAKGEWMFGYRYLTSEYRGLYQGSSSITPEQAGAAGYSMVGRSMSMDMHMLDIMYAVSDRVTLMFMPMHMSMDMTMEGAGAMPMEGMHGMADDMGADMMGGHMMGDQMMGSMTHSHGTSGWGDTNISALIRLHGSDGHNLHLTLGISAPTGSVDEKKPNGMFEHYGMQLGSGTWDLVPNLTYTGYRDRVSWGAQIGGTERLESANDSGFAFGDQRFATGWLGYRVAPWLSATVRLEYEYEDQLSGEYNGAYPRKSPGDDVANYGGEFVTAGIGFNAVAQRGPLAGMRLGLEWESRVDESYNGIQLGAEDGWNLSLSYAF
;
A
#
# COMPACT_ATOMS: atom_id res chain seq x y z
N MET A 1 -9.44 6.40 -7.38
CA MET A 1 -10.81 6.58 -6.86
C MET A 1 -11.81 6.63 -8.00
N SER A 2 -12.82 5.80 -7.97
CA SER A 2 -13.95 5.84 -8.91
C SER A 2 -14.99 6.83 -8.38
N ASP A 3 -14.69 8.11 -8.53
CA ASP A 3 -15.48 9.21 -7.95
C ASP A 3 -16.53 9.80 -8.89
N HIS A 4 -16.62 9.29 -10.12
CA HIS A 4 -17.56 9.78 -11.12
C HIS A 4 -18.13 8.67 -12.01
N LEU A 5 -19.26 8.96 -12.61
CA LEU A 5 -19.99 8.11 -13.53
C LEU A 5 -20.00 8.74 -14.93
N HIS A 6 -20.11 7.90 -15.94
CA HIS A 6 -20.14 8.29 -17.34
C HIS A 6 -21.57 8.24 -17.91
N ALA A 7 -21.81 8.95 -18.99
CA ALA A 7 -23.06 8.86 -19.76
C ALA A 7 -23.06 7.57 -20.58
N LYS A 8 -24.23 7.03 -20.88
CA LYS A 8 -24.39 5.78 -21.64
C LYS A 8 -23.60 5.80 -22.93
N GLY A 9 -22.77 4.76 -23.12
CA GLY A 9 -21.94 4.54 -24.30
C GLY A 9 -20.55 5.19 -24.22
N GLU A 10 -20.28 6.01 -23.21
CA GLU A 10 -18.96 6.61 -23.02
C GLU A 10 -17.94 5.56 -22.54
N TRP A 11 -16.74 5.68 -23.05
CA TRP A 11 -15.53 5.01 -22.58
C TRP A 11 -14.64 5.98 -21.84
N MET A 12 -13.95 5.51 -20.84
CA MET A 12 -12.84 6.22 -20.23
C MET A 12 -11.62 5.29 -20.13
N PHE A 13 -10.48 5.82 -20.49
CA PHE A 13 -9.18 5.24 -20.17
C PHE A 13 -8.45 6.13 -19.20
N GLY A 14 -7.96 5.52 -18.14
CA GLY A 14 -7.17 6.18 -17.12
C GLY A 14 -5.88 5.43 -16.86
N TYR A 15 -4.89 6.17 -16.41
CA TYR A 15 -3.64 5.64 -15.88
C TYR A 15 -3.37 6.33 -14.55
N ARG A 16 -2.99 5.56 -13.54
CA ARG A 16 -2.55 6.07 -12.23
C ARG A 16 -1.20 5.49 -11.89
N TYR A 17 -0.36 6.35 -11.34
CA TYR A 17 0.90 6.01 -10.73
C TYR A 17 0.90 6.47 -9.28
N LEU A 18 1.13 5.53 -8.38
CA LEU A 18 1.31 5.81 -6.96
C LEU A 18 2.72 5.40 -6.57
N THR A 19 3.36 6.23 -5.76
CA THR A 19 4.63 5.89 -5.12
C THR A 19 4.53 6.21 -3.63
N SER A 20 5.07 5.34 -2.81
CA SER A 20 5.07 5.47 -1.35
C SER A 20 6.42 5.04 -0.80
N GLU A 21 6.92 5.81 0.17
CA GLU A 21 8.14 5.53 0.92
C GLU A 21 7.78 5.15 2.35
N TYR A 22 8.54 4.20 2.89
CA TYR A 22 8.37 3.73 4.27
C TYR A 22 9.73 3.76 4.96
N ARG A 23 9.79 4.36 6.16
CA ARG A 23 11.00 4.45 6.98
C ARG A 23 10.68 4.56 8.45
N GLY A 24 11.71 4.27 9.25
CA GLY A 24 11.58 4.24 10.69
C GLY A 24 10.74 3.05 11.16
N LEU A 25 10.99 2.61 12.37
CA LEU A 25 10.22 1.53 12.98
C LEU A 25 9.24 2.11 13.98
N TYR A 26 8.03 1.58 13.98
CA TYR A 26 6.96 1.96 14.89
C TYR A 26 6.38 0.74 15.58
N GLN A 27 5.92 0.92 16.81
CA GLN A 27 5.08 -0.02 17.54
C GLN A 27 3.91 0.75 18.16
N GLY A 28 2.69 0.43 17.76
CA GLY A 28 1.57 1.33 18.01
C GLY A 28 1.82 2.69 17.37
N SER A 29 1.65 3.77 18.10
CA SER A 29 1.93 5.14 17.65
C SER A 29 3.34 5.62 18.02
N SER A 30 4.21 4.75 18.53
CA SER A 30 5.52 5.13 19.04
C SER A 30 6.63 4.67 18.09
N SER A 31 7.53 5.59 17.74
CA SER A 31 8.78 5.24 17.05
C SER A 31 9.66 4.40 17.97
N ILE A 32 10.26 3.36 17.44
CA ILE A 32 11.20 2.49 18.17
C ILE A 32 12.54 2.38 17.41
N THR A 33 13.58 1.92 18.11
CA THR A 33 14.89 1.69 17.53
C THR A 33 15.04 0.23 17.07
N PRO A 34 16.00 -0.07 16.17
CA PRO A 34 16.35 -1.45 15.83
C PRO A 34 16.69 -2.32 17.04
N GLU A 35 17.37 -1.76 18.05
CA GLU A 35 17.73 -2.48 19.26
C GLU A 35 16.50 -2.86 20.10
N GLN A 36 15.47 -2.02 20.11
CA GLN A 36 14.20 -2.34 20.79
C GLN A 36 13.45 -3.47 20.08
N ALA A 37 13.48 -3.49 18.74
CA ALA A 37 12.96 -4.63 17.97
C ALA A 37 13.81 -5.90 18.19
N GLY A 38 15.14 -5.75 18.35
CA GLY A 38 16.05 -6.84 18.74
C GLY A 38 15.70 -7.41 20.13
N ALA A 39 15.37 -6.56 21.09
CA ALA A 39 14.92 -6.99 22.42
C ALA A 39 13.56 -7.71 22.37
N ALA A 40 12.72 -7.45 21.37
CA ALA A 40 11.48 -8.18 21.10
C ALA A 40 11.71 -9.53 20.40
N GLY A 41 12.98 -9.88 20.06
CA GLY A 41 13.35 -11.19 19.49
C GLY A 41 13.64 -11.21 18.00
N TYR A 42 13.55 -10.07 17.30
CA TYR A 42 13.87 -9.99 15.88
C TYR A 42 15.38 -9.77 15.65
N SER A 43 15.97 -10.51 14.74
CA SER A 43 17.40 -10.36 14.40
C SER A 43 17.64 -9.39 13.23
N MET A 44 16.62 -9.12 12.45
CA MET A 44 16.62 -8.22 11.31
C MET A 44 15.40 -7.30 11.37
N VAL A 45 15.53 -6.09 10.85
CA VAL A 45 14.43 -5.13 10.73
C VAL A 45 14.47 -4.46 9.36
N GLY A 46 13.32 -4.00 8.89
CA GLY A 46 13.25 -3.11 7.73
C GLY A 46 13.90 -1.76 8.08
N ARG A 47 14.75 -1.27 7.20
CA ARG A 47 15.31 0.08 7.26
C ARG A 47 14.51 1.06 6.42
N SER A 48 14.15 0.64 5.22
CA SER A 48 13.32 1.40 4.28
C SER A 48 12.65 0.47 3.28
N MET A 49 11.51 0.90 2.77
CA MET A 49 10.84 0.26 1.65
C MET A 49 10.29 1.34 0.73
N SER A 50 10.39 1.13 -0.58
CA SER A 50 9.68 1.91 -1.59
C SER A 50 8.68 0.99 -2.30
N MET A 51 7.55 1.56 -2.68
CA MET A 51 6.51 0.89 -3.43
C MET A 51 6.02 1.78 -4.56
N ASP A 52 6.06 1.25 -5.78
CA ASP A 52 5.53 1.89 -6.97
C ASP A 52 4.39 1.05 -7.55
N MET A 53 3.26 1.69 -7.83
CA MET A 53 2.09 1.04 -8.40
C MET A 53 1.64 1.75 -9.68
N HIS A 54 1.41 0.99 -10.73
CA HIS A 54 0.88 1.43 -12.02
C HIS A 54 -0.48 0.77 -12.24
N MET A 55 -1.54 1.55 -12.35
CA MET A 55 -2.90 1.06 -12.56
C MET A 55 -3.48 1.60 -13.86
N LEU A 56 -4.19 0.76 -14.58
CA LEU A 56 -4.95 1.14 -15.77
C LEU A 56 -6.43 1.09 -15.43
N ASP A 57 -7.15 2.19 -15.59
CA ASP A 57 -8.60 2.26 -15.44
C ASP A 57 -9.25 2.18 -16.83
N ILE A 58 -10.00 1.13 -17.09
CA ILE A 58 -10.82 0.99 -18.29
C ILE A 58 -12.27 0.98 -17.87
N MET A 59 -13.01 2.02 -18.24
CA MET A 59 -14.41 2.17 -17.87
C MET A 59 -15.31 2.23 -19.08
N TYR A 60 -16.50 1.62 -18.97
CA TYR A 60 -17.54 1.67 -19.98
C TYR A 60 -18.93 1.86 -19.34
N ALA A 61 -19.64 2.89 -19.75
CA ALA A 61 -20.99 3.14 -19.26
C ALA A 61 -22.03 2.35 -20.08
N VAL A 62 -22.48 1.23 -19.55
CA VAL A 62 -23.54 0.40 -20.17
C VAL A 62 -24.90 1.09 -20.15
N SER A 63 -25.10 2.01 -19.21
CA SER A 63 -26.29 2.87 -19.11
C SER A 63 -25.94 4.14 -18.34
N ASP A 64 -26.84 5.14 -18.34
CA ASP A 64 -26.68 6.35 -17.51
C ASP A 64 -26.62 6.08 -16.01
N ARG A 65 -26.90 4.85 -15.58
CA ARG A 65 -26.90 4.43 -14.17
C ARG A 65 -25.77 3.49 -13.81
N VAL A 66 -25.18 2.80 -14.78
CA VAL A 66 -24.20 1.75 -14.52
C VAL A 66 -22.98 1.93 -15.41
N THR A 67 -21.84 2.08 -14.77
CA THR A 67 -20.50 2.07 -15.41
C THR A 67 -19.74 0.85 -14.92
N LEU A 68 -19.22 0.07 -15.84
CA LEU A 68 -18.30 -1.04 -15.54
C LEU A 68 -16.86 -0.52 -15.53
N MET A 69 -16.03 -1.07 -14.66
CA MET A 69 -14.61 -0.74 -14.56
C MET A 69 -13.78 -2.02 -14.49
N PHE A 70 -12.69 -2.03 -15.23
CA PHE A 70 -11.66 -3.05 -15.20
C PHE A 70 -10.32 -2.36 -14.89
N MET A 71 -9.65 -2.78 -13.83
CA MET A 71 -8.45 -2.12 -13.32
C MET A 71 -7.36 -3.15 -12.99
N PRO A 72 -6.51 -3.53 -13.97
CA PRO A 72 -5.29 -4.28 -13.71
C PRO A 72 -4.24 -3.36 -13.07
N MET A 73 -3.36 -3.94 -12.27
CA MET A 73 -2.32 -3.25 -11.54
C MET A 73 -0.98 -3.96 -11.73
N HIS A 74 0.08 -3.19 -11.89
CA HIS A 74 1.46 -3.67 -11.79
C HIS A 74 2.16 -2.93 -10.67
N MET A 75 2.90 -3.65 -9.83
CA MET A 75 3.62 -3.06 -8.70
C MET A 75 5.07 -3.51 -8.67
N SER A 76 5.91 -2.69 -8.06
CA SER A 76 7.27 -3.04 -7.67
C SER A 76 7.53 -2.54 -6.25
N MET A 77 8.24 -3.34 -5.48
CA MET A 77 8.59 -3.06 -4.11
C MET A 77 10.06 -3.39 -3.90
N ASP A 78 10.79 -2.46 -3.29
CA ASP A 78 12.18 -2.64 -2.92
C ASP A 78 12.34 -2.37 -1.42
N MET A 79 12.91 -3.32 -0.69
CA MET A 79 13.12 -3.24 0.75
C MET A 79 14.60 -3.38 1.09
N THR A 80 15.08 -2.50 1.95
CA THR A 80 16.40 -2.60 2.58
C THR A 80 16.23 -3.01 4.03
N MET A 81 16.94 -4.06 4.42
CA MET A 81 16.96 -4.63 5.77
C MET A 81 18.28 -4.30 6.47
N GLU A 82 18.25 -4.20 7.80
CA GLU A 82 19.43 -4.07 8.64
C GLU A 82 19.33 -4.97 9.88
N GLY A 83 20.47 -5.21 10.54
CA GLY A 83 20.49 -5.97 11.79
C GLY A 83 19.79 -5.21 12.91
N ALA A 84 19.02 -5.92 13.73
CA ALA A 84 18.26 -5.37 14.85
C ALA A 84 19.10 -5.03 16.11
N GLY A 85 20.42 -4.78 15.95
CA GLY A 85 21.36 -4.50 17.04
C GLY A 85 22.07 -5.74 17.59
N ALA A 86 23.01 -5.55 18.52
CA ALA A 86 23.84 -6.64 19.06
C ALA A 86 22.98 -7.72 19.71
N MET A 87 23.11 -8.95 19.23
CA MET A 87 22.62 -10.12 19.97
C MET A 87 23.17 -10.05 21.42
N PRO A 88 22.36 -10.27 22.48
CA PRO A 88 22.91 -10.46 23.81
C PRO A 88 23.89 -11.63 23.78
N MET A 89 25.11 -11.41 24.22
CA MET A 89 26.17 -12.46 24.31
C MET A 89 25.88 -13.50 25.40
N GLU A 90 24.66 -13.79 25.74
CA GLU A 90 24.29 -14.75 26.79
C GLU A 90 24.30 -16.22 26.36
N GLY A 91 24.78 -16.56 25.17
CA GLY A 91 24.87 -17.93 24.65
C GLY A 91 26.26 -18.43 24.26
N MET A 92 27.31 -17.62 24.36
CA MET A 92 28.66 -17.99 23.88
C MET A 92 29.65 -18.45 24.97
N HIS A 93 29.22 -18.70 26.20
CA HIS A 93 30.12 -19.22 27.26
C HIS A 93 30.34 -20.73 27.21
N GLY A 94 30.06 -21.44 26.11
CA GLY A 94 30.20 -22.90 26.00
C GLY A 94 31.16 -23.44 24.93
N MET A 95 31.84 -22.59 24.16
CA MET A 95 32.69 -23.07 23.05
C MET A 95 34.14 -22.56 23.08
N ALA A 96 34.59 -21.97 24.18
CA ALA A 96 35.95 -21.43 24.29
C ALA A 96 36.98 -22.39 24.88
N ASP A 97 36.63 -23.61 25.28
CA ASP A 97 37.53 -24.53 25.98
C ASP A 97 38.13 -25.66 25.11
N ASP A 98 37.91 -25.67 23.80
CA ASP A 98 38.42 -26.76 22.96
C ASP A 98 39.20 -26.33 21.69
N MET A 99 39.79 -25.13 21.71
CA MET A 99 40.80 -24.78 20.68
C MET A 99 42.12 -24.37 21.35
N GLY A 100 43.09 -25.30 21.25
CA GLY A 100 44.44 -25.19 21.78
C GLY A 100 45.12 -23.87 21.42
N ALA A 101 45.86 -23.37 22.38
CA ALA A 101 46.73 -22.20 22.29
C ALA A 101 47.93 -22.49 21.35
N ASP A 102 47.78 -22.13 20.09
CA ASP A 102 48.93 -21.92 19.20
C ASP A 102 48.50 -21.15 17.94
N MET A 103 48.39 -19.82 18.08
CA MET A 103 48.64 -18.81 17.03
C MET A 103 48.61 -17.42 17.68
N MET A 104 49.69 -17.11 18.39
CA MET A 104 50.00 -15.69 18.68
C MET A 104 50.54 -15.05 17.40
N GLY A 105 49.72 -14.32 16.73
CA GLY A 105 50.07 -13.44 15.62
C GLY A 105 49.14 -12.24 15.66
N GLY A 106 49.56 -11.21 16.41
CA GLY A 106 48.75 -10.02 16.65
C GLY A 106 48.35 -9.28 15.39
N HIS A 107 47.08 -9.06 15.25
CA HIS A 107 46.52 -7.83 14.63
C HIS A 107 45.27 -7.47 15.44
N MET A 108 45.40 -6.38 16.14
CA MET A 108 44.24 -5.65 16.71
C MET A 108 43.33 -5.29 15.53
N MET A 109 42.33 -6.09 15.26
CA MET A 109 41.14 -5.69 14.55
C MET A 109 40.04 -5.41 15.60
N GLY A 110 40.28 -4.32 16.31
CA GLY A 110 39.28 -3.73 17.14
C GLY A 110 38.18 -3.07 16.28
N ASP A 111 36.98 -3.17 16.77
CA ASP A 111 35.84 -2.23 16.60
C ASP A 111 35.27 -1.90 15.22
N GLN A 112 35.67 -2.52 14.11
CA GLN A 112 35.08 -2.18 12.81
C GLN A 112 34.34 -3.32 12.08
N MET A 113 34.08 -4.46 12.70
CA MET A 113 33.32 -5.55 12.06
C MET A 113 31.90 -5.78 12.57
N MET A 114 31.33 -4.86 13.33
CA MET A 114 29.87 -4.77 13.47
C MET A 114 29.31 -3.69 12.53
N GLY A 115 29.81 -3.64 11.30
CA GLY A 115 29.14 -2.94 10.23
C GLY A 115 27.76 -3.56 10.06
N SER A 116 26.71 -2.78 10.22
CA SER A 116 25.31 -3.12 9.98
C SER A 116 25.22 -3.98 8.72
N MET A 117 24.92 -5.28 8.85
CA MET A 117 24.66 -6.14 7.69
C MET A 117 23.38 -5.63 7.06
N THR A 118 23.52 -4.77 6.06
CA THR A 118 22.40 -4.34 5.24
C THR A 118 22.30 -5.23 4.02
N HIS A 119 21.11 -5.65 3.66
CA HIS A 119 20.83 -6.30 2.39
C HIS A 119 19.51 -5.78 1.82
N SER A 120 19.42 -5.74 0.51
CA SER A 120 18.20 -5.32 -0.18
C SER A 120 17.64 -6.47 -1.00
N HIS A 121 16.33 -6.51 -1.10
CA HIS A 121 15.58 -7.44 -1.93
C HIS A 121 14.32 -6.73 -2.44
N GLY A 122 13.75 -7.23 -3.52
CA GLY A 122 12.57 -6.62 -4.11
C GLY A 122 11.74 -7.62 -4.88
N THR A 123 10.49 -7.26 -5.12
CA THR A 123 9.52 -8.00 -5.93
C THR A 123 8.89 -7.07 -6.96
N SER A 124 8.55 -7.58 -8.13
CA SER A 124 7.91 -6.79 -9.18
C SER A 124 7.08 -7.69 -10.08
N GLY A 125 5.87 -7.26 -10.41
CA GLY A 125 4.96 -8.01 -11.28
C GLY A 125 3.54 -7.48 -11.29
N TRP A 126 2.65 -8.25 -11.88
CA TRP A 126 1.22 -7.94 -11.87
C TRP A 126 0.64 -8.25 -10.49
N GLY A 127 -0.14 -7.29 -9.99
CA GLY A 127 -0.95 -7.44 -8.77
C GLY A 127 -2.35 -7.98 -9.09
N ASP A 128 -3.22 -7.88 -8.10
CA ASP A 128 -4.61 -8.28 -8.26
C ASP A 128 -5.38 -7.33 -9.18
N THR A 129 -6.31 -7.89 -9.93
CA THR A 129 -7.12 -7.14 -10.88
C THR A 129 -8.50 -6.86 -10.30
N ASN A 130 -8.86 -5.57 -10.20
CA ASN A 130 -10.18 -5.17 -9.73
C ASN A 130 -11.18 -5.06 -10.89
N ILE A 131 -12.36 -5.64 -10.71
CA ILE A 131 -13.50 -5.56 -11.64
C ILE A 131 -14.69 -5.01 -10.86
N SER A 132 -15.24 -3.88 -11.28
CA SER A 132 -16.27 -3.19 -10.51
C SER A 132 -17.44 -2.70 -11.36
N ALA A 133 -18.60 -2.55 -10.72
CA ALA A 133 -19.76 -1.86 -11.26
C ALA A 133 -20.07 -0.65 -10.38
N LEU A 134 -20.04 0.53 -10.99
CA LEU A 134 -20.47 1.79 -10.36
C LEU A 134 -21.96 2.01 -10.67
N ILE A 135 -22.79 2.09 -9.65
CA ILE A 135 -24.25 2.12 -9.76
C ILE A 135 -24.76 3.46 -9.19
N ARG A 136 -25.31 4.31 -10.04
CA ARG A 136 -25.92 5.59 -9.58
C ARG A 136 -27.16 5.32 -8.75
N LEU A 137 -27.11 5.70 -7.49
CA LEU A 137 -28.25 5.63 -6.56
C LEU A 137 -29.11 6.90 -6.64
N HIS A 138 -28.43 8.07 -6.68
CA HIS A 138 -29.09 9.37 -6.79
C HIS A 138 -28.23 10.32 -7.63
N GLY A 139 -28.87 11.17 -8.41
CA GLY A 139 -28.25 12.25 -9.17
C GLY A 139 -29.23 13.41 -9.30
N SER A 140 -28.78 14.60 -8.93
CA SER A 140 -29.48 15.87 -9.10
C SER A 140 -28.47 16.94 -9.50
N ASP A 141 -28.94 18.15 -9.82
CA ASP A 141 -28.07 19.26 -10.17
C ASP A 141 -27.02 19.51 -9.07
N GLY A 142 -25.75 19.20 -9.38
CA GLY A 142 -24.63 19.39 -8.48
C GLY A 142 -24.41 18.32 -7.43
N HIS A 143 -25.17 17.22 -7.40
CA HIS A 143 -25.04 16.16 -6.40
C HIS A 143 -25.13 14.77 -7.03
N ASN A 144 -24.24 13.87 -6.66
CA ASN A 144 -24.29 12.47 -7.07
C ASN A 144 -24.00 11.55 -5.87
N LEU A 145 -24.73 10.45 -5.82
CA LEU A 145 -24.49 9.34 -4.91
C LEU A 145 -24.43 8.06 -5.73
N HIS A 146 -23.36 7.31 -5.62
CA HIS A 146 -23.23 6.01 -6.27
C HIS A 146 -22.63 4.97 -5.35
N LEU A 147 -23.03 3.73 -5.59
CA LEU A 147 -22.46 2.53 -5.00
C LEU A 147 -21.48 1.90 -6.02
N THR A 148 -20.30 1.56 -5.59
CA THR A 148 -19.38 0.72 -6.33
C THR A 148 -19.38 -0.67 -5.69
N LEU A 149 -19.64 -1.69 -6.48
CA LEU A 149 -19.48 -3.09 -6.09
C LEU A 149 -18.35 -3.67 -6.92
N GLY A 150 -17.23 -3.93 -6.28
CA GLY A 150 -16.04 -4.49 -6.88
C GLY A 150 -15.73 -5.90 -6.38
N ILE A 151 -15.06 -6.67 -7.23
CA ILE A 151 -14.39 -7.92 -6.88
C ILE A 151 -12.94 -7.77 -7.29
N SER A 152 -12.02 -8.02 -6.36
CA SER A 152 -10.60 -8.20 -6.64
C SER A 152 -10.35 -9.67 -6.95
N ALA A 153 -9.82 -9.92 -8.16
CA ALA A 153 -9.44 -11.27 -8.56
C ALA A 153 -7.98 -11.54 -8.20
N PRO A 154 -7.64 -12.71 -7.64
CA PRO A 154 -6.29 -13.04 -7.19
C PRO A 154 -5.36 -13.35 -8.38
N THR A 155 -5.02 -12.32 -9.15
CA THR A 155 -4.14 -12.42 -10.32
C THR A 155 -2.68 -12.12 -9.99
N GLY A 156 -2.41 -11.54 -8.82
CA GLY A 156 -1.07 -11.30 -8.30
C GLY A 156 -0.47 -12.55 -7.64
N SER A 157 0.85 -12.66 -7.70
CA SER A 157 1.57 -13.77 -7.07
C SER A 157 1.54 -13.61 -5.53
N VAL A 158 1.41 -14.73 -4.82
CA VAL A 158 1.53 -14.85 -3.35
C VAL A 158 2.64 -15.82 -2.95
N ASP A 159 3.46 -16.22 -3.90
CA ASP A 159 4.54 -17.19 -3.72
C ASP A 159 5.92 -16.63 -4.12
N GLU A 160 6.07 -15.31 -4.08
CA GLU A 160 7.35 -14.63 -4.30
C GLU A 160 8.39 -15.12 -3.27
N LYS A 161 9.57 -15.47 -3.78
CA LYS A 161 10.63 -16.09 -2.97
C LYS A 161 11.98 -15.43 -3.20
N LYS A 162 12.75 -15.38 -2.13
CA LYS A 162 14.16 -15.03 -2.13
C LYS A 162 14.99 -16.05 -2.94
N PRO A 163 16.19 -15.69 -3.40
CA PRO A 163 17.08 -16.62 -4.15
C PRO A 163 17.40 -17.92 -3.42
N ASN A 164 17.29 -17.96 -2.10
CA ASN A 164 17.49 -19.15 -1.27
C ASN A 164 16.24 -20.05 -1.17
N GLY A 165 15.15 -19.73 -1.87
CA GLY A 165 13.90 -20.49 -1.91
C GLY A 165 12.95 -20.25 -0.74
N MET A 166 13.29 -19.40 0.22
CA MET A 166 12.37 -18.97 1.29
C MET A 166 11.40 -17.90 0.76
N PHE A 167 10.18 -17.87 1.27
CA PHE A 167 9.21 -16.82 0.95
C PHE A 167 9.76 -15.43 1.30
N GLU A 168 9.36 -14.43 0.50
CA GLU A 168 9.51 -13.03 0.86
C GLU A 168 8.59 -12.68 2.04
N HIS A 169 8.77 -11.49 2.65
CA HIS A 169 7.86 -10.98 3.68
C HIS A 169 6.42 -10.90 3.13
N TYR A 170 5.42 -11.09 3.97
CA TYR A 170 4.01 -11.04 3.56
C TYR A 170 3.67 -9.78 2.76
N GLY A 171 4.11 -8.60 3.24
CA GLY A 171 3.88 -7.33 2.55
C GLY A 171 4.67 -7.13 1.25
N MET A 172 5.54 -8.06 0.87
CA MET A 172 6.29 -8.08 -0.39
C MET A 172 5.68 -9.02 -1.43
N GLN A 173 4.51 -9.61 -1.15
CA GLN A 173 3.76 -10.38 -2.13
C GLN A 173 3.00 -9.44 -3.06
N LEU A 174 2.78 -9.85 -4.32
CA LEU A 174 2.21 -9.01 -5.37
C LEU A 174 0.68 -9.01 -5.38
N GLY A 175 0.05 -9.94 -4.71
CA GLY A 175 -1.41 -10.05 -4.61
C GLY A 175 -1.86 -10.54 -3.25
N SER A 176 -3.18 -10.54 -3.02
CA SER A 176 -3.79 -11.15 -1.84
C SER A 176 -3.86 -12.68 -1.94
N GLY A 177 -3.97 -13.19 -3.17
CA GLY A 177 -4.21 -14.59 -3.45
C GLY A 177 -5.61 -15.07 -3.03
N THR A 178 -6.49 -14.14 -2.64
CA THR A 178 -7.88 -14.39 -2.29
C THR A 178 -8.81 -13.60 -3.21
N TRP A 179 -10.03 -14.12 -3.43
CA TRP A 179 -11.10 -13.32 -3.98
C TRP A 179 -11.59 -12.35 -2.90
N ASP A 180 -11.67 -11.06 -3.23
CA ASP A 180 -12.04 -10.05 -2.26
C ASP A 180 -13.24 -9.24 -2.76
N LEU A 181 -14.17 -8.91 -1.86
CA LEU A 181 -15.26 -8.00 -2.14
C LEU A 181 -14.82 -6.57 -1.81
N VAL A 182 -15.05 -5.62 -2.74
CA VAL A 182 -14.61 -4.22 -2.62
C VAL A 182 -15.80 -3.27 -2.77
N PRO A 183 -16.65 -3.14 -1.73
CA PRO A 183 -17.78 -2.22 -1.73
C PRO A 183 -17.36 -0.81 -1.39
N ASN A 184 -17.90 0.20 -2.12
CA ASN A 184 -17.69 1.61 -1.80
C ASN A 184 -18.98 2.41 -2.01
N LEU A 185 -19.27 3.35 -1.12
CA LEU A 185 -20.34 4.31 -1.28
C LEU A 185 -19.73 5.71 -1.40
N THR A 186 -19.98 6.38 -2.52
CA THR A 186 -19.38 7.68 -2.84
C THR A 186 -20.47 8.74 -3.03
N TYR A 187 -20.34 9.84 -2.32
CA TYR A 187 -21.11 11.05 -2.51
C TYR A 187 -20.21 12.16 -3.04
N THR A 188 -20.65 12.87 -4.07
CA THR A 188 -19.98 14.06 -4.61
C THR A 188 -20.96 15.20 -4.77
N GLY A 189 -20.49 16.42 -4.53
CA GLY A 189 -21.25 17.63 -4.68
C GLY A 189 -20.40 18.75 -5.25
N TYR A 190 -21.06 19.71 -5.93
CA TYR A 190 -20.40 20.94 -6.36
C TYR A 190 -21.39 22.12 -6.36
N ARG A 191 -20.86 23.30 -6.07
CA ARG A 191 -21.57 24.57 -6.20
C ARG A 191 -20.58 25.66 -6.58
N ASP A 192 -20.88 26.37 -7.65
CA ASP A 192 -20.03 27.44 -8.20
C ASP A 192 -18.59 26.98 -8.48
N ARG A 193 -17.66 27.37 -7.63
CA ARG A 193 -16.22 27.02 -7.72
C ARG A 193 -15.79 25.95 -6.72
N VAL A 194 -16.68 25.56 -5.83
CA VAL A 194 -16.38 24.59 -4.76
C VAL A 194 -16.95 23.23 -5.15
N SER A 195 -16.15 22.20 -5.00
CA SER A 195 -16.56 20.79 -5.04
C SER A 195 -16.20 20.11 -3.73
N TRP A 196 -16.94 19.08 -3.38
CA TRP A 196 -16.67 18.25 -2.21
C TRP A 196 -17.09 16.83 -2.48
N GLY A 197 -16.57 15.93 -1.70
CA GLY A 197 -17.02 14.55 -1.73
C GLY A 197 -16.63 13.81 -0.48
N ALA A 198 -17.27 12.66 -0.31
CA ALA A 198 -16.95 11.70 0.72
C ALA A 198 -17.14 10.29 0.17
N GLN A 199 -16.32 9.37 0.63
CA GLN A 199 -16.40 7.95 0.29
C GLN A 199 -16.16 7.13 1.54
N ILE A 200 -16.93 6.07 1.71
CA ILE A 200 -16.68 5.01 2.67
C ILE A 200 -16.60 3.69 1.90
N GLY A 201 -15.75 2.80 2.35
CA GLY A 201 -15.60 1.50 1.68
C GLY A 201 -14.64 0.59 2.41
N GLY A 202 -14.27 -0.47 1.74
CA GLY A 202 -13.33 -1.44 2.27
C GLY A 202 -13.04 -2.57 1.31
N THR A 203 -12.27 -3.52 1.82
CA THR A 203 -11.96 -4.79 1.16
C THR A 203 -12.23 -5.89 2.17
N GLU A 204 -13.16 -6.77 1.84
CA GLU A 204 -13.51 -7.94 2.65
C GLU A 204 -12.94 -9.19 1.97
N ARG A 205 -12.09 -9.93 2.67
CA ARG A 205 -11.49 -11.16 2.16
C ARG A 205 -12.54 -12.28 2.18
N LEU A 206 -12.78 -12.92 1.03
CA LEU A 206 -13.79 -13.99 0.93
C LEU A 206 -13.24 -15.37 1.27
N GLU A 207 -11.94 -15.47 1.44
CA GLU A 207 -11.23 -16.72 1.73
C GLU A 207 -10.34 -16.54 2.95
N SER A 208 -10.29 -17.55 3.81
CA SER A 208 -9.54 -17.51 5.07
C SER A 208 -8.04 -17.74 4.90
N ALA A 209 -7.60 -18.22 3.74
CA ALA A 209 -6.20 -18.39 3.38
C ALA A 209 -6.06 -18.52 1.85
N ASN A 210 -4.97 -17.99 1.32
CA ASN A 210 -4.56 -18.17 -0.05
C ASN A 210 -3.75 -19.47 -0.25
N ASP A 211 -3.30 -19.73 -1.46
CA ASP A 211 -2.51 -20.92 -1.82
C ASP A 211 -1.17 -21.02 -1.06
N SER A 212 -0.64 -19.92 -0.53
CA SER A 212 0.56 -19.88 0.30
C SER A 212 0.29 -20.02 1.80
N GLY A 213 -0.97 -20.10 2.24
CA GLY A 213 -1.38 -20.49 3.60
C GLY A 213 -1.75 -19.30 4.52
N PHE A 214 -1.78 -18.07 4.03
CA PHE A 214 -2.16 -16.89 4.80
C PHE A 214 -3.26 -16.08 4.10
N ALA A 215 -3.87 -15.14 4.81
CA ALA A 215 -4.73 -14.11 4.22
C ALA A 215 -4.39 -12.73 4.80
N PHE A 216 -4.46 -11.71 3.95
CA PHE A 216 -4.39 -10.32 4.40
C PHE A 216 -5.62 -9.96 5.24
N GLY A 217 -5.49 -8.96 6.09
CA GLY A 217 -6.59 -8.42 6.88
C GLY A 217 -7.65 -7.73 6.03
N ASP A 218 -8.88 -7.66 6.56
CA ASP A 218 -9.92 -6.81 6.00
C ASP A 218 -9.55 -5.35 6.15
N GLN A 219 -9.92 -4.52 5.17
CA GLN A 219 -9.64 -3.10 5.16
C GLN A 219 -10.94 -2.31 5.16
N ARG A 220 -10.97 -1.19 5.88
CA ARG A 220 -12.09 -0.24 5.91
C ARG A 220 -11.55 1.17 5.88
N PHE A 221 -12.17 2.02 5.09
CA PHE A 221 -11.75 3.41 5.02
C PHE A 221 -12.94 4.36 4.94
N ALA A 222 -12.66 5.61 5.36
CA ALA A 222 -13.53 6.75 5.14
C ALA A 222 -12.67 7.93 4.68
N THR A 223 -13.01 8.54 3.54
CA THR A 223 -12.29 9.68 3.00
C THR A 223 -13.22 10.81 2.66
N GLY A 224 -12.75 12.05 2.80
CA GLY A 224 -13.44 13.25 2.41
C GLY A 224 -12.50 14.24 1.74
N TRP A 225 -12.99 14.98 0.77
CA TRP A 225 -12.19 15.99 0.05
C TRP A 225 -12.98 17.26 -0.25
N LEU A 226 -12.24 18.35 -0.37
CA LEU A 226 -12.71 19.64 -0.83
C LEU A 226 -11.86 20.08 -2.01
N GLY A 227 -12.52 20.61 -3.04
CA GLY A 227 -11.89 21.16 -4.22
C GLY A 227 -12.31 22.61 -4.46
N TYR A 228 -11.37 23.42 -4.90
CA TYR A 228 -11.64 24.80 -5.31
C TYR A 228 -11.12 25.07 -6.73
N ARG A 229 -12.00 25.53 -7.62
CA ARG A 229 -11.65 25.87 -9.00
C ARG A 229 -10.93 27.21 -9.04
N VAL A 230 -9.60 27.13 -9.14
CA VAL A 230 -8.71 28.31 -9.22
C VAL A 230 -8.84 28.99 -10.58
N ALA A 231 -8.88 28.20 -11.65
CA ALA A 231 -9.07 28.64 -13.03
C ALA A 231 -10.07 27.69 -13.75
N PRO A 232 -10.60 28.05 -14.92
CA PRO A 232 -11.50 27.16 -15.66
C PRO A 232 -10.93 25.76 -15.93
N TRP A 233 -9.61 25.65 -16.00
CA TRP A 233 -8.86 24.42 -16.31
C TRP A 233 -8.12 23.82 -15.12
N LEU A 234 -8.12 24.46 -13.94
CA LEU A 234 -7.32 24.06 -12.78
C LEU A 234 -8.12 24.12 -11.48
N SER A 235 -8.10 23.07 -10.70
CA SER A 235 -8.63 23.01 -9.34
C SER A 235 -7.54 22.59 -8.37
N ALA A 236 -7.54 23.15 -7.16
CA ALA A 236 -6.77 22.67 -6.01
C ALA A 236 -7.69 21.83 -5.12
N THR A 237 -7.14 20.81 -4.49
CA THR A 237 -7.88 19.87 -3.61
C THR A 237 -7.13 19.62 -2.31
N VAL A 238 -7.90 19.37 -1.26
CA VAL A 238 -7.41 18.81 0.00
C VAL A 238 -8.23 17.58 0.33
N ARG A 239 -7.60 16.56 0.89
CA ARG A 239 -8.20 15.28 1.25
C ARG A 239 -7.79 14.88 2.66
N LEU A 240 -8.69 14.23 3.37
CA LEU A 240 -8.39 13.50 4.60
C LEU A 240 -8.99 12.10 4.48
N GLU A 241 -8.22 11.11 4.90
CA GLU A 241 -8.61 9.70 4.87
C GLU A 241 -8.29 9.05 6.20
N TYR A 242 -9.23 8.29 6.72
CA TYR A 242 -9.04 7.34 7.81
C TYR A 242 -9.10 5.95 7.24
N GLU A 243 -8.15 5.10 7.61
CA GLU A 243 -8.06 3.70 7.22
C GLU A 243 -7.87 2.83 8.46
N TYR A 244 -8.54 1.70 8.47
CA TYR A 244 -8.38 0.62 9.42
C TYR A 244 -8.09 -0.67 8.65
N GLU A 245 -7.05 -1.38 9.05
CA GLU A 245 -6.68 -2.67 8.50
C GLU A 245 -6.52 -3.70 9.61
N ASP A 246 -7.16 -4.85 9.47
CA ASP A 246 -7.00 -5.98 10.37
C ASP A 246 -5.62 -6.64 10.20
N GLN A 247 -5.20 -7.41 11.20
CA GLN A 247 -3.99 -8.23 11.12
C GLN A 247 -4.15 -9.31 10.05
N LEU A 248 -3.02 -9.79 9.52
CA LEU A 248 -3.00 -10.98 8.68
C LEU A 248 -3.40 -12.21 9.52
N SER A 249 -3.91 -13.23 8.85
CA SER A 249 -4.24 -14.52 9.45
C SER A 249 -3.53 -15.68 8.73
N GLY A 250 -3.36 -16.81 9.42
CA GLY A 250 -2.64 -17.96 8.89
C GLY A 250 -1.13 -17.77 8.92
N GLU A 251 -0.39 -18.65 8.25
CA GLU A 251 1.06 -18.60 8.10
C GLU A 251 1.45 -19.27 6.78
N TYR A 252 2.62 -18.91 6.24
CA TYR A 252 3.17 -19.60 5.08
C TYR A 252 3.23 -21.11 5.28
N ASN A 253 2.75 -21.86 4.28
CA ASN A 253 2.80 -23.33 4.23
C ASN A 253 4.17 -23.89 3.80
N GLY A 254 5.19 -23.03 3.63
CA GLY A 254 6.56 -23.35 3.25
C GLY A 254 7.60 -22.62 4.10
N ALA A 255 8.84 -22.70 3.70
CA ALA A 255 9.94 -22.10 4.46
C ALA A 255 9.97 -20.58 4.34
N TYR A 256 10.00 -19.86 5.48
CA TYR A 256 10.22 -18.42 5.56
C TYR A 256 11.11 -18.06 6.76
N PRO A 257 11.75 -16.87 6.78
CA PRO A 257 12.87 -16.61 7.69
C PRO A 257 12.50 -16.55 9.18
N ARG A 258 11.34 -16.01 9.55
CA ARG A 258 10.91 -15.73 10.94
C ARG A 258 11.92 -14.89 11.73
N LYS A 259 12.57 -13.92 11.07
CA LYS A 259 13.68 -13.15 11.64
C LYS A 259 13.41 -11.67 11.78
N SER A 260 12.39 -11.19 11.12
CA SER A 260 12.02 -9.77 11.10
C SER A 260 10.55 -9.58 11.42
N PRO A 261 10.14 -8.36 11.84
CA PRO A 261 8.73 -8.04 12.04
C PRO A 261 7.84 -8.34 10.82
N GLY A 262 8.36 -8.15 9.60
CA GLY A 262 7.64 -8.46 8.36
C GLY A 262 7.38 -9.95 8.11
N ASP A 263 7.94 -10.84 8.92
CA ASP A 263 7.69 -12.28 8.89
C ASP A 263 6.60 -12.72 9.90
N ASP A 264 6.01 -11.79 10.66
CA ASP A 264 5.01 -12.07 11.68
C ASP A 264 3.66 -11.43 11.30
N VAL A 265 2.65 -12.26 11.11
CA VAL A 265 1.29 -11.86 10.72
C VAL A 265 0.66 -10.87 11.71
N ALA A 266 1.02 -10.97 13.00
CA ALA A 266 0.49 -10.10 14.05
C ALA A 266 1.00 -8.65 13.96
N ASN A 267 2.08 -8.41 13.22
CA ASN A 267 2.64 -7.08 13.04
C ASN A 267 1.98 -6.27 11.90
N TYR A 268 1.02 -6.84 11.19
CA TYR A 268 0.36 -6.17 10.07
C TYR A 268 -0.93 -5.46 10.49
N GLY A 269 -1.32 -4.48 9.67
CA GLY A 269 -2.51 -3.68 9.89
C GLY A 269 -2.35 -2.61 10.95
N GLY A 270 -3.45 -1.92 11.24
CA GLY A 270 -3.48 -0.79 12.17
C GLY A 270 -4.55 0.22 11.83
N GLU A 271 -4.43 1.41 12.42
CA GLU A 271 -5.29 2.57 12.18
C GLU A 271 -4.46 3.73 11.68
N PHE A 272 -4.94 4.40 10.64
CA PHE A 272 -4.15 5.37 9.91
C PHE A 272 -4.97 6.59 9.50
N VAL A 273 -4.38 7.78 9.60
CA VAL A 273 -4.96 9.01 9.06
C VAL A 273 -3.99 9.63 8.06
N THR A 274 -4.44 9.82 6.84
CA THR A 274 -3.64 10.40 5.74
C THR A 274 -4.25 11.71 5.29
N ALA A 275 -3.43 12.75 5.14
CA ALA A 275 -3.81 14.03 4.56
C ALA A 275 -3.20 14.17 3.17
N GLY A 276 -3.98 14.72 2.22
CA GLY A 276 -3.53 14.94 0.84
C GLY A 276 -3.78 16.37 0.38
N ILE A 277 -2.87 16.88 -0.45
CA ILE A 277 -3.01 18.15 -1.16
C ILE A 277 -2.76 17.89 -2.63
N GLY A 278 -3.67 18.33 -3.49
CA GLY A 278 -3.59 18.01 -4.92
C GLY A 278 -4.04 19.12 -5.84
N PHE A 279 -3.74 18.91 -7.12
CA PHE A 279 -4.18 19.74 -8.22
C PHE A 279 -4.78 18.87 -9.32
N ASN A 280 -5.88 19.33 -9.91
CA ASN A 280 -6.51 18.67 -11.03
C ASN A 280 -6.64 19.66 -12.19
N ALA A 281 -6.09 19.29 -13.34
CA ALA A 281 -6.15 20.08 -14.55
C ALA A 281 -6.98 19.36 -15.63
N VAL A 282 -7.68 20.12 -16.46
CA VAL A 282 -8.43 19.62 -17.61
C VAL A 282 -8.05 20.40 -18.86
N ALA A 283 -7.70 19.69 -19.91
CA ALA A 283 -7.43 20.28 -21.22
C ALA A 283 -8.74 20.74 -21.85
N GLN A 284 -8.89 22.06 -22.07
CA GLN A 284 -10.15 22.66 -22.56
C GLN A 284 -10.22 22.77 -24.08
N ARG A 285 -9.10 22.67 -24.81
CA ARG A 285 -8.98 22.91 -26.24
C ARG A 285 -7.94 22.00 -26.90
N GLY A 286 -8.04 21.91 -28.22
CA GLY A 286 -7.09 21.14 -29.04
C GLY A 286 -7.38 19.65 -29.04
N PRO A 287 -6.45 18.83 -29.57
CA PRO A 287 -6.66 17.39 -29.73
C PRO A 287 -6.76 16.62 -28.41
N LEU A 288 -6.35 17.24 -27.30
CA LEU A 288 -6.41 16.66 -25.96
C LEU A 288 -7.58 17.22 -25.14
N ALA A 289 -8.54 17.94 -25.75
CA ALA A 289 -9.68 18.48 -25.01
C ALA A 289 -10.44 17.36 -24.29
N GLY A 290 -10.73 17.55 -23.00
CA GLY A 290 -11.32 16.51 -22.13
C GLY A 290 -10.34 15.67 -21.35
N MET A 291 -9.03 15.68 -21.71
CA MET A 291 -8.01 14.98 -20.93
C MET A 291 -7.84 15.63 -19.56
N ARG A 292 -7.78 14.82 -18.53
CA ARG A 292 -7.61 15.23 -17.14
C ARG A 292 -6.27 14.73 -16.60
N LEU A 293 -5.61 15.59 -15.85
CA LEU A 293 -4.37 15.30 -15.13
C LEU A 293 -4.61 15.62 -13.66
N GLY A 294 -4.35 14.70 -12.78
CA GLY A 294 -4.33 14.89 -11.33
C GLY A 294 -2.94 14.64 -10.77
N LEU A 295 -2.53 15.44 -9.79
CA LEU A 295 -1.34 15.25 -8.98
C LEU A 295 -1.73 15.49 -7.53
N GLU A 296 -1.45 14.54 -6.65
CA GLU A 296 -1.66 14.66 -5.21
C GLU A 296 -0.40 14.22 -4.48
N TRP A 297 0.04 15.04 -3.53
CA TRP A 297 0.98 14.67 -2.48
C TRP A 297 0.19 14.27 -1.25
N GLU A 298 0.57 13.19 -0.61
CA GLU A 298 -0.07 12.69 0.60
C GLU A 298 0.97 12.35 1.67
N SER A 299 0.57 12.53 2.92
CA SER A 299 1.40 12.24 4.08
C SER A 299 0.55 11.65 5.19
N ARG A 300 1.10 10.66 5.89
CA ARG A 300 0.50 10.09 7.09
C ARG A 300 0.62 11.10 8.22
N VAL A 301 -0.53 11.50 8.83
CA VAL A 301 -0.57 12.50 9.89
C VAL A 301 -0.86 11.92 11.27
N ASP A 302 -1.40 10.69 11.30
CA ASP A 302 -1.57 9.89 12.51
C ASP A 302 -1.51 8.41 12.15
N GLU A 303 -0.91 7.59 13.04
CA GLU A 303 -0.72 6.17 12.79
C GLU A 303 -0.67 5.38 14.11
N SER A 304 -1.26 4.18 14.08
CA SER A 304 -1.22 3.22 15.17
C SER A 304 -1.15 1.81 14.61
N TYR A 305 0.03 1.24 14.61
CA TYR A 305 0.32 -0.10 14.06
C TYR A 305 -0.03 -1.20 15.03
N ASN A 306 -0.54 -2.33 14.54
CA ASN A 306 -0.86 -3.50 15.39
C ASN A 306 0.38 -4.12 16.04
N GLY A 307 1.56 -3.97 15.45
CA GLY A 307 2.83 -4.47 15.98
C GLY A 307 3.99 -3.63 15.48
N ILE A 308 5.14 -4.25 15.21
CA ILE A 308 6.33 -3.54 14.72
C ILE A 308 6.29 -3.48 13.19
N GLN A 309 6.21 -2.27 12.63
CA GLN A 309 6.18 -2.02 11.19
C GLN A 309 7.06 -0.84 10.80
N LEU A 310 7.36 -0.70 9.51
CA LEU A 310 7.91 0.53 8.94
C LEU A 310 6.82 1.60 8.86
N GLY A 311 7.12 2.79 9.32
CA GLY A 311 6.24 3.95 9.20
C GLY A 311 6.10 4.41 7.75
N ALA A 312 4.90 4.80 7.33
CA ALA A 312 4.71 5.41 6.03
C ALA A 312 5.17 6.88 6.07
N GLU A 313 5.99 7.26 5.10
CA GLU A 313 6.36 8.66 4.85
C GLU A 313 5.40 9.29 3.82
N ASP A 314 5.93 10.18 3.01
CA ASP A 314 5.17 10.86 1.97
C ASP A 314 4.96 9.95 0.75
N GLY A 315 3.84 10.18 0.07
CA GLY A 315 3.50 9.53 -1.17
C GLY A 315 3.06 10.51 -2.24
N TRP A 316 3.06 10.06 -3.48
CA TRP A 316 2.57 10.81 -4.63
C TRP A 316 1.62 9.97 -5.45
N ASN A 317 0.54 10.60 -5.88
CA ASN A 317 -0.43 10.04 -6.78
C ASN A 317 -0.53 10.91 -8.04
N LEU A 318 -0.15 10.36 -9.18
CA LEU A 318 -0.32 10.96 -10.49
C LEU A 318 -1.43 10.23 -11.23
N SER A 319 -2.39 10.96 -11.78
CA SER A 319 -3.48 10.38 -12.57
C SER A 319 -3.63 11.08 -13.92
N LEU A 320 -3.89 10.31 -14.96
CA LEU A 320 -4.19 10.79 -16.30
C LEU A 320 -5.44 10.06 -16.79
N SER A 321 -6.45 10.76 -17.27
CA SER A 321 -7.64 10.11 -17.80
C SER A 321 -8.23 10.86 -19.00
N TYR A 322 -8.89 10.11 -19.86
CA TYR A 322 -9.59 10.62 -21.05
C TYR A 322 -10.88 9.85 -21.29
N ALA A 323 -11.99 10.58 -21.41
CA ALA A 323 -13.31 10.02 -21.70
C ALA A 323 -13.76 10.46 -23.10
N PHE A 324 -14.43 9.57 -23.85
CA PHE A 324 -14.93 9.82 -25.22
C PHE A 324 -16.15 8.97 -25.56
#